data_792665df931fecf5e5be55b0b7ce6e32
#
_entry.id   792665df931fecf5e5be55b0b7ce6e32
#
_cell.length_a   1.000
_cell.length_b   1.000
_cell.length_c   1.000
_cell.angle_alpha   90.00
_cell.angle_beta   90.00
_cell.angle_gamma   90.00
#
_symmetry.space_group_name_H-M   'P 1'
#
loop_
_entity.id
_entity.type
_entity.pdbx_description
1 polymer ?
#
loop_
_entity_poly.entity_id
_entity_poly.type
_entity_poly.pdbx_seq_one_letter_code
_entity_poly.pdbx_strand_id
1 'polypeptide(L)'
;MSPSPAAPWLLCWQGLLATEQTSRLRKLLPQIAGGMLCALLLVLPMATRTGLGLLIAACGLLWLVWGLATPAVQRPLGAINGWLLVYLAIALVATGLSPVPAAAAKGLLKLLSYLGVYALMRRLLEGAPQWWNRLLAALLLGQLITSVIGLRQLYAPIEDLALWADPNSVADGTRRIYSTLGNPNLLAGYLVPILPLAVIGLLRWQGIWPKLLALSSLGLGLAAALLSYSRGGWIGLLLALGSLGLLLLLRQSRQLGPLWGKLLPPLVITAVVVALMLAAIKVDPLRIRLTSMLAGRGDSSNNFRINVWLAALEMIQARPWIGIGPGNSAFNLIYPLYQQPGYTALSAYSVPLELAVETGIPGLLAATGLLFSALRIGLQQLQRDLVLSLPALGAAAAVIGLAGHGVVDTIFFRPEVQISGWFALATLGAARQLR
;
A
#
# COMPACT_ATOMS: atom_id res chain seq x y z
N MET A 1 25.59 -15.40 23.07
CA MET A 1 25.45 -16.18 21.82
C MET A 1 26.49 -15.68 20.86
N SER A 2 27.54 -16.48 20.60
CA SER A 2 28.58 -16.18 19.61
C SER A 2 27.95 -16.13 18.21
N PRO A 3 28.34 -15.19 17.34
CA PRO A 3 27.82 -15.14 15.99
C PRO A 3 28.20 -16.43 15.23
N SER A 4 27.22 -17.06 14.60
CA SER A 4 27.50 -18.18 13.70
C SER A 4 28.44 -17.69 12.60
N PRO A 5 29.51 -18.39 12.27
CA PRO A 5 30.42 -18.00 11.20
C PRO A 5 29.65 -17.95 9.90
N ALA A 6 29.81 -16.85 9.14
CA ALA A 6 29.27 -16.75 7.80
C ALA A 6 29.76 -17.95 6.97
N ALA A 7 28.87 -18.53 6.15
CA ALA A 7 29.22 -19.72 5.37
C ALA A 7 30.51 -19.49 4.55
N PRO A 8 31.44 -20.46 4.52
CA PRO A 8 32.79 -20.30 3.91
C PRO A 8 32.75 -19.79 2.47
N TRP A 9 31.73 -20.17 1.70
CA TRP A 9 31.55 -19.72 0.32
C TRP A 9 31.18 -18.21 0.23
N LEU A 10 30.44 -17.67 1.21
CA LEU A 10 30.14 -16.24 1.30
C LEU A 10 31.41 -15.41 1.59
N LEU A 11 32.29 -15.91 2.45
CA LEU A 11 33.58 -15.28 2.74
C LEU A 11 34.51 -15.30 1.52
N CYS A 12 34.51 -16.40 0.76
CA CYS A 12 35.27 -16.52 -0.48
C CYS A 12 34.79 -15.51 -1.54
N TRP A 13 33.49 -15.37 -1.76
CA TRP A 13 32.90 -14.37 -2.65
C TRP A 13 33.16 -12.94 -2.20
N GLN A 14 33.12 -12.66 -0.90
CA GLN A 14 33.46 -11.36 -0.33
C GLN A 14 34.94 -11.01 -0.52
N GLY A 15 35.84 -11.99 -0.47
CA GLY A 15 37.26 -11.81 -0.78
C GLY A 15 37.52 -11.49 -2.25
N LEU A 16 36.86 -12.18 -3.16
CA LEU A 16 36.94 -11.91 -4.60
C LEU A 16 36.39 -10.53 -4.98
N LEU A 17 35.42 -10.02 -4.23
CA LEU A 17 34.81 -8.71 -4.42
C LEU A 17 35.52 -7.58 -3.63
N ALA A 18 36.66 -7.83 -2.98
CA ALA A 18 37.38 -6.86 -2.15
C ALA A 18 38.41 -6.01 -2.93
N THR A 19 38.38 -6.02 -4.26
CA THR A 19 39.26 -5.22 -5.11
C THR A 19 38.92 -3.72 -5.08
N GLU A 20 39.87 -2.84 -5.45
CA GLU A 20 39.63 -1.37 -5.53
C GLU A 20 38.47 -1.00 -6.47
N GLN A 21 38.33 -1.73 -7.59
CA GLN A 21 37.20 -1.52 -8.51
C GLN A 21 35.84 -1.75 -7.86
N THR A 22 35.74 -2.75 -6.98
CA THR A 22 34.49 -3.03 -6.24
C THR A 22 34.23 -2.02 -5.12
N SER A 23 35.27 -1.34 -4.60
CA SER A 23 35.08 -0.27 -3.62
C SER A 23 34.35 0.95 -4.22
N ARG A 24 34.67 1.30 -5.48
CA ARG A 24 33.94 2.34 -6.24
C ARG A 24 32.49 1.94 -6.51
N LEU A 25 32.27 0.67 -6.92
CA LEU A 25 30.93 0.14 -7.14
C LEU A 25 30.07 0.21 -5.86
N ARG A 26 30.63 -0.17 -4.71
CA ARG A 26 29.93 -0.11 -3.42
C ARG A 26 29.46 1.30 -3.06
N LYS A 27 30.24 2.34 -3.40
CA LYS A 27 29.87 3.75 -3.19
C LYS A 27 28.76 4.22 -4.13
N LEU A 28 28.66 3.62 -5.32
CA LEU A 28 27.63 3.96 -6.32
C LEU A 28 26.30 3.21 -6.11
N LEU A 29 26.32 2.03 -5.48
CA LEU A 29 25.13 1.21 -5.29
C LEU A 29 23.95 1.94 -4.64
N PRO A 30 24.12 2.76 -3.57
CA PRO A 30 23.02 3.54 -3.01
C PRO A 30 22.46 4.58 -3.98
N GLN A 31 23.28 5.16 -4.85
CA GLN A 31 22.86 6.15 -5.84
C GLN A 31 22.08 5.47 -6.98
N ILE A 32 22.58 4.34 -7.47
CA ILE A 32 21.90 3.53 -8.49
C ILE A 32 20.55 3.04 -7.96
N ALA A 33 20.54 2.48 -6.75
CA ALA A 33 19.30 2.01 -6.10
C ALA A 33 18.30 3.15 -5.89
N GLY A 34 18.77 4.29 -5.39
CA GLY A 34 17.94 5.46 -5.19
C GLY A 34 17.35 6.00 -6.49
N GLY A 35 18.18 6.13 -7.55
CA GLY A 35 17.74 6.57 -8.88
C GLY A 35 16.71 5.61 -9.49
N MET A 36 16.95 4.30 -9.42
CA MET A 36 16.04 3.29 -9.94
C MET A 36 14.72 3.23 -9.18
N LEU A 37 14.75 3.37 -7.84
CA LEU A 37 13.53 3.43 -7.03
C LEU A 37 12.77 4.74 -7.26
N CYS A 38 13.44 5.89 -7.46
CA CYS A 38 12.79 7.13 -7.86
C CYS A 38 12.12 6.98 -9.22
N ALA A 39 12.80 6.39 -10.22
CA ALA A 39 12.21 6.12 -11.52
C ALA A 39 10.99 5.20 -11.40
N LEU A 40 11.08 4.11 -10.64
CA LEU A 40 9.96 3.19 -10.39
C LEU A 40 8.76 3.93 -9.78
N LEU A 41 8.96 4.71 -8.71
CA LEU A 41 7.87 5.42 -8.01
C LEU A 41 7.25 6.53 -8.89
N LEU A 42 8.03 7.20 -9.72
CA LEU A 42 7.56 8.23 -10.64
C LEU A 42 6.67 7.64 -11.73
N VAL A 43 7.14 6.57 -12.41
CA VAL A 43 6.42 5.99 -13.55
C VAL A 43 5.36 4.98 -13.16
N LEU A 44 5.27 4.63 -11.88
CA LEU A 44 4.42 3.59 -11.32
C LEU A 44 2.98 3.59 -11.86
N PRO A 45 2.25 4.73 -11.89
CA PRO A 45 0.86 4.78 -12.38
C PRO A 45 0.73 4.91 -13.91
N MET A 46 1.83 5.07 -14.64
CA MET A 46 1.82 5.39 -16.08
C MET A 46 2.51 4.33 -16.93
N ALA A 47 3.36 3.49 -16.30
CA ALA A 47 4.15 2.51 -17.03
C ALA A 47 3.28 1.37 -17.58
N THR A 48 3.69 0.84 -18.74
CA THR A 48 3.11 -0.40 -19.26
C THR A 48 3.38 -1.56 -18.30
N ARG A 49 2.51 -2.58 -18.31
CA ARG A 49 2.66 -3.77 -17.44
C ARG A 49 4.03 -4.44 -17.60
N THR A 50 4.53 -4.55 -18.84
CA THR A 50 5.83 -5.12 -19.13
C THR A 50 6.97 -4.24 -18.59
N GLY A 51 6.95 -2.94 -18.85
CA GLY A 51 7.97 -2.00 -18.37
C GLY A 51 8.03 -1.96 -16.85
N LEU A 52 6.87 -1.95 -16.18
CA LEU A 52 6.79 -2.00 -14.73
C LEU A 52 7.35 -3.33 -14.17
N GLY A 53 7.00 -4.46 -14.79
CA GLY A 53 7.53 -5.77 -14.42
C GLY A 53 9.05 -5.85 -14.52
N LEU A 54 9.64 -5.30 -15.60
CA LEU A 54 11.09 -5.24 -15.77
C LEU A 54 11.79 -4.36 -14.73
N LEU A 55 11.21 -3.19 -14.41
CA LEU A 55 11.72 -2.31 -13.35
C LEU A 55 11.67 -2.98 -11.97
N ILE A 56 10.58 -3.66 -11.65
CA ILE A 56 10.43 -4.41 -10.40
C ILE A 56 11.48 -5.53 -10.31
N ALA A 57 11.65 -6.29 -11.38
CA ALA A 57 12.65 -7.36 -11.44
C ALA A 57 14.08 -6.81 -11.31
N ALA A 58 14.39 -5.69 -11.97
CA ALA A 58 15.68 -5.01 -11.88
C ALA A 58 15.95 -4.53 -10.45
N CYS A 59 14.95 -4.00 -9.72
CA CYS A 59 15.08 -3.65 -8.31
C CYS A 59 15.41 -4.86 -7.43
N GLY A 60 14.74 -5.99 -7.63
CA GLY A 60 15.03 -7.24 -6.93
C GLY A 60 16.45 -7.76 -7.20
N LEU A 61 16.87 -7.75 -8.48
CA LEU A 61 18.22 -8.12 -8.88
C LEU A 61 19.28 -7.19 -8.26
N LEU A 62 19.05 -5.88 -8.27
CA LEU A 62 19.96 -4.92 -7.65
C LEU A 62 20.08 -5.13 -6.14
N TRP A 63 18.97 -5.47 -5.46
CA TRP A 63 19.02 -5.83 -4.05
C TRP A 63 19.92 -7.05 -3.80
N LEU A 64 19.82 -8.10 -4.64
CA LEU A 64 20.68 -9.29 -4.55
C LEU A 64 22.16 -8.93 -4.80
N VAL A 65 22.45 -8.20 -5.87
CA VAL A 65 23.82 -7.75 -6.20
C VAL A 65 24.39 -6.91 -5.06
N TRP A 66 23.62 -5.99 -4.52
CA TRP A 66 24.05 -5.17 -3.38
C TRP A 66 24.27 -6.04 -2.12
N GLY A 67 23.43 -7.06 -1.92
CA GLY A 67 23.58 -8.04 -0.83
C GLY A 67 24.91 -8.80 -0.91
N LEU A 68 25.26 -9.28 -2.10
CA LEU A 68 26.48 -10.01 -2.36
C LEU A 68 27.74 -9.11 -2.29
N ALA A 69 27.63 -7.86 -2.76
CA ALA A 69 28.74 -6.92 -2.82
C ALA A 69 29.13 -6.28 -1.47
N THR A 70 28.30 -6.41 -0.42
CA THR A 70 28.58 -5.78 0.87
C THR A 70 28.57 -6.80 2.00
N PRO A 71 29.49 -6.68 2.99
CA PRO A 71 29.51 -7.56 4.15
C PRO A 71 28.16 -7.57 4.85
N ALA A 72 27.75 -8.74 5.34
CA ALA A 72 26.54 -8.88 6.13
C ALA A 72 26.67 -8.05 7.42
N VAL A 73 25.96 -6.95 7.49
CA VAL A 73 25.80 -6.22 8.75
C VAL A 73 24.77 -6.99 9.57
N GLN A 74 25.19 -7.55 10.68
CA GLN A 74 24.29 -8.23 11.62
C GLN A 74 23.38 -7.18 12.25
N ARG A 75 22.18 -7.02 11.70
CA ARG A 75 21.13 -6.20 12.30
C ARG A 75 20.03 -7.12 12.80
N PRO A 76 19.43 -6.83 13.94
CA PRO A 76 18.32 -7.64 14.45
C PRO A 76 17.18 -7.61 13.42
N LEU A 77 16.59 -8.79 13.21
CA LEU A 77 15.42 -8.95 12.35
C LEU A 77 14.27 -8.14 12.96
N GLY A 78 13.94 -6.99 12.40
CA GLY A 78 12.83 -6.17 12.88
C GLY A 78 11.48 -6.90 12.71
N ALA A 79 10.49 -6.55 13.53
CA ALA A 79 9.18 -7.22 13.55
C ALA A 79 8.51 -7.29 12.17
N ILE A 80 8.60 -6.23 11.35
CA ILE A 80 8.07 -6.22 9.98
C ILE A 80 8.71 -7.33 9.15
N ASN A 81 10.05 -7.45 9.16
CA ASN A 81 10.74 -8.51 8.41
C ASN A 81 10.40 -9.90 8.94
N GLY A 82 10.27 -10.05 10.26
CA GLY A 82 9.86 -11.33 10.86
C GLY A 82 8.52 -11.81 10.30
N TRP A 83 7.51 -10.96 10.31
CA TRP A 83 6.20 -11.31 9.76
C TRP A 83 6.20 -11.52 8.24
N LEU A 84 7.00 -10.76 7.49
CA LEU A 84 7.15 -10.99 6.05
C LEU A 84 7.79 -12.34 5.73
N LEU A 85 8.79 -12.76 6.52
CA LEU A 85 9.40 -14.09 6.37
C LEU A 85 8.43 -15.21 6.76
N VAL A 86 7.65 -15.04 7.83
CA VAL A 86 6.59 -15.99 8.21
C VAL A 86 5.56 -16.10 7.10
N TYR A 87 5.07 -14.97 6.56
CA TYR A 87 4.12 -14.98 5.45
C TYR A 87 4.71 -15.64 4.19
N LEU A 88 5.97 -15.36 3.86
CA LEU A 88 6.67 -15.99 2.74
C LEU A 88 6.80 -17.51 2.92
N ALA A 89 7.15 -17.97 4.12
CA ALA A 89 7.22 -19.41 4.41
C ALA A 89 5.86 -20.09 4.23
N ILE A 90 4.78 -19.46 4.71
CA ILE A 90 3.41 -19.95 4.52
C ILE A 90 3.05 -19.97 3.02
N ALA A 91 3.37 -18.91 2.27
CA ALA A 91 3.10 -18.84 0.84
C ALA A 91 3.87 -19.89 0.04
N LEU A 92 5.10 -20.23 0.44
CA LEU A 92 5.89 -21.33 -0.15
C LEU A 92 5.21 -22.68 0.08
N VAL A 93 4.77 -22.96 1.31
CA VAL A 93 4.04 -24.19 1.64
C VAL A 93 2.71 -24.25 0.87
N ALA A 94 1.95 -23.14 0.85
CA ALA A 94 0.70 -23.03 0.11
C ALA A 94 0.88 -23.27 -1.39
N THR A 95 2.00 -22.81 -1.97
CA THR A 95 2.33 -23.06 -3.38
C THR A 95 2.63 -24.53 -3.64
N GLY A 96 3.45 -25.16 -2.80
CA GLY A 96 3.82 -26.59 -2.96
C GLY A 96 2.65 -27.54 -2.78
N LEU A 97 1.68 -27.19 -1.95
CA LEU A 97 0.48 -27.99 -1.66
C LEU A 97 -0.79 -27.49 -2.37
N SER A 98 -0.63 -26.56 -3.31
CA SER A 98 -1.74 -26.00 -4.11
C SER A 98 -2.37 -27.05 -5.00
N PRO A 99 -3.70 -27.03 -5.19
CA PRO A 99 -4.37 -27.84 -6.22
C PRO A 99 -3.98 -27.42 -7.64
N VAL A 100 -3.41 -26.23 -7.81
CA VAL A 100 -2.97 -25.66 -9.10
C VAL A 100 -1.54 -25.08 -8.99
N PRO A 101 -0.52 -25.93 -8.74
CA PRO A 101 0.81 -25.47 -8.33
C PRO A 101 1.50 -24.56 -9.35
N ALA A 102 1.30 -24.79 -10.65
CA ALA A 102 1.87 -23.94 -11.70
C ALA A 102 1.30 -22.51 -11.68
N ALA A 103 0.01 -22.35 -11.37
CA ALA A 103 -0.63 -21.05 -11.23
C ALA A 103 -0.21 -20.35 -9.92
N ALA A 104 -0.14 -21.09 -8.81
CA ALA A 104 0.34 -20.60 -7.53
C ALA A 104 1.82 -20.16 -7.58
N ALA A 105 2.67 -20.88 -8.33
CA ALA A 105 4.07 -20.51 -8.53
C ALA A 105 4.23 -19.14 -9.22
N LYS A 106 3.34 -18.78 -10.16
CA LYS A 106 3.32 -17.44 -10.77
C LYS A 106 3.02 -16.36 -9.72
N GLY A 107 2.08 -16.63 -8.81
CA GLY A 107 1.75 -15.72 -7.70
C GLY A 107 2.90 -15.58 -6.71
N LEU A 108 3.56 -16.68 -6.35
CA LEU A 108 4.74 -16.68 -5.50
C LEU A 108 5.90 -15.88 -6.12
N LEU A 109 6.16 -16.05 -7.42
CA LEU A 109 7.20 -15.28 -8.13
C LEU A 109 6.89 -13.77 -8.09
N LYS A 110 5.63 -13.41 -8.27
CA LYS A 110 5.16 -12.02 -8.14
C LYS A 110 5.39 -11.48 -6.73
N LEU A 111 5.05 -12.26 -5.69
CA LEU A 111 5.30 -11.91 -4.29
C LEU A 111 6.80 -11.69 -4.03
N LEU A 112 7.66 -12.61 -4.48
CA LEU A 112 9.12 -12.50 -4.33
C LEU A 112 9.67 -11.23 -5.02
N SER A 113 9.16 -10.91 -6.20
CA SER A 113 9.56 -9.71 -6.94
C SER A 113 9.25 -8.43 -6.15
N TYR A 114 8.07 -8.34 -5.55
CA TYR A 114 7.68 -7.19 -4.73
C TYR A 114 8.43 -7.13 -3.39
N LEU A 115 8.70 -8.27 -2.77
CA LEU A 115 9.55 -8.32 -1.58
C LEU A 115 10.98 -7.87 -1.89
N GLY A 116 11.48 -8.13 -3.09
CA GLY A 116 12.75 -7.60 -3.57
C GLY A 116 12.77 -6.07 -3.64
N VAL A 117 11.69 -5.44 -4.12
CA VAL A 117 11.54 -3.97 -4.11
C VAL A 117 11.51 -3.44 -2.68
N TYR A 118 10.70 -4.04 -1.80
CA TYR A 118 10.65 -3.67 -0.38
C TYR A 118 12.04 -3.76 0.27
N ALA A 119 12.75 -4.87 0.04
CA ALA A 119 14.07 -5.12 0.62
C ALA A 119 15.11 -4.09 0.12
N LEU A 120 15.05 -3.70 -1.16
CA LEU A 120 15.89 -2.65 -1.72
C LEU A 120 15.57 -1.28 -1.11
N MET A 121 14.28 -0.90 -1.03
CA MET A 121 13.84 0.34 -0.39
C MET A 121 14.31 0.42 1.06
N ARG A 122 14.07 -0.64 1.82
CA ARG A 122 14.46 -0.69 3.21
C ARG A 122 15.97 -0.57 3.39
N ARG A 123 16.75 -1.33 2.62
CA ARG A 123 18.22 -1.26 2.67
C ARG A 123 18.74 0.14 2.35
N LEU A 124 18.17 0.78 1.32
CA LEU A 124 18.52 2.16 0.97
C LEU A 124 18.23 3.13 2.10
N LEU A 125 17.04 3.07 2.69
CA LEU A 125 16.61 3.97 3.76
C LEU A 125 17.40 3.75 5.07
N GLU A 126 17.82 2.52 5.36
CA GLU A 126 18.66 2.21 6.50
C GLU A 126 20.10 2.69 6.34
N GLY A 127 20.65 2.65 5.13
CA GLY A 127 22.03 3.06 4.83
C GLY A 127 22.19 4.52 4.44
N ALA A 128 21.16 5.11 3.85
CA ALA A 128 21.18 6.47 3.30
C ALA A 128 19.81 7.14 3.47
N PRO A 129 19.43 7.52 4.71
CA PRO A 129 18.09 8.02 5.05
C PRO A 129 17.67 9.29 4.32
N GLN A 130 18.63 10.07 3.80
CA GLN A 130 18.37 11.25 2.97
C GLN A 130 17.59 10.92 1.67
N TRP A 131 17.62 9.67 1.21
CA TRP A 131 16.85 9.24 0.03
C TRP A 131 15.35 9.23 0.28
N TRP A 132 14.89 9.19 1.52
CA TRP A 132 13.47 9.21 1.83
C TRP A 132 12.74 10.41 1.18
N ASN A 133 13.31 11.62 1.29
CA ASN A 133 12.73 12.82 0.69
C ASN A 133 12.68 12.74 -0.85
N ARG A 134 13.72 12.17 -1.48
CA ARG A 134 13.77 12.01 -2.96
C ARG A 134 12.78 10.98 -3.45
N LEU A 135 12.66 9.83 -2.75
CA LEU A 135 11.67 8.81 -3.05
C LEU A 135 10.25 9.35 -2.88
N LEU A 136 9.99 10.08 -1.81
CA LEU A 136 8.70 10.74 -1.61
C LEU A 136 8.40 11.75 -2.73
N ALA A 137 9.37 12.59 -3.11
CA ALA A 137 9.18 13.56 -4.18
C ALA A 137 8.86 12.88 -5.52
N ALA A 138 9.55 11.79 -5.86
CA ALA A 138 9.27 11.00 -7.07
C ALA A 138 7.84 10.41 -7.05
N LEU A 139 7.44 9.84 -5.90
CA LEU A 139 6.10 9.29 -5.71
C LEU A 139 5.01 10.37 -5.83
N LEU A 140 5.21 11.54 -5.21
CA LEU A 140 4.27 12.66 -5.28
C LEU A 140 4.18 13.25 -6.67
N LEU A 141 5.29 13.32 -7.42
CA LEU A 141 5.27 13.80 -8.81
C LEU A 141 4.49 12.85 -9.72
N GLY A 142 4.72 11.54 -9.62
CA GLY A 142 3.95 10.53 -10.36
C GLY A 142 2.46 10.58 -10.02
N GLN A 143 2.14 10.72 -8.74
CA GLN A 143 0.77 10.88 -8.26
C GLN A 143 0.12 12.19 -8.77
N LEU A 144 0.85 13.30 -8.77
CA LEU A 144 0.36 14.59 -9.25
C LEU A 144 -0.01 14.52 -10.72
N ILE A 145 0.87 13.97 -11.58
CA ILE A 145 0.61 13.76 -13.01
C ILE A 145 -0.66 12.92 -13.21
N THR A 146 -0.76 11.82 -12.47
CA THR A 146 -1.93 10.92 -12.52
C THR A 146 -3.21 11.63 -12.10
N SER A 147 -3.16 12.47 -11.05
CA SER A 147 -4.32 13.24 -10.61
C SER A 147 -4.75 14.27 -11.64
N VAL A 148 -3.81 14.99 -12.28
CA VAL A 148 -4.10 15.95 -13.35
C VAL A 148 -4.76 15.25 -14.54
N ILE A 149 -4.21 14.10 -14.98
CA ILE A 149 -4.79 13.31 -16.07
C ILE A 149 -6.21 12.84 -15.70
N GLY A 150 -6.41 12.36 -14.46
CA GLY A 150 -7.74 11.96 -13.98
C GLY A 150 -8.74 13.11 -13.97
N LEU A 151 -8.36 14.28 -13.48
CA LEU A 151 -9.22 15.46 -13.44
C LEU A 151 -9.58 15.96 -14.85
N ARG A 152 -8.66 15.86 -15.83
CA ARG A 152 -8.99 16.16 -17.24
C ARG A 152 -10.12 15.30 -17.80
N GLN A 153 -10.32 14.09 -17.31
CA GLN A 153 -11.41 13.21 -17.74
C GLN A 153 -12.81 13.79 -17.45
N LEU A 154 -12.94 14.75 -16.53
CA LEU A 154 -14.20 15.45 -16.29
C LEU A 154 -14.69 16.24 -17.53
N TYR A 155 -13.77 16.61 -18.41
CA TYR A 155 -14.05 17.32 -19.67
C TYR A 155 -14.11 16.40 -20.90
N ALA A 156 -13.88 15.08 -20.69
CA ALA A 156 -13.99 14.10 -21.76
C ALA A 156 -15.45 13.81 -22.13
N PRO A 157 -15.72 13.34 -23.37
CA PRO A 157 -17.04 12.84 -23.75
C PRO A 157 -17.56 11.77 -22.77
N ILE A 158 -18.87 11.75 -22.54
CA ILE A 158 -19.50 10.78 -21.59
C ILE A 158 -19.23 9.34 -22.04
N GLU A 159 -19.18 9.10 -23.34
CA GLU A 159 -18.96 7.79 -23.95
C GLU A 159 -17.64 7.15 -23.52
N ASP A 160 -16.58 7.94 -23.35
CA ASP A 160 -15.27 7.46 -22.88
C ASP A 160 -15.27 7.05 -21.40
N LEU A 161 -16.18 7.59 -20.61
CA LEU A 161 -16.32 7.32 -19.16
C LEU A 161 -17.44 6.34 -18.83
N ALA A 162 -18.31 6.03 -19.80
CA ALA A 162 -19.47 5.15 -19.64
C ALA A 162 -19.10 3.70 -19.27
N LEU A 163 -17.87 3.27 -19.54
CA LEU A 163 -17.34 1.93 -19.18
C LEU A 163 -17.46 1.61 -17.66
N TRP A 164 -17.60 2.62 -16.82
CA TRP A 164 -17.70 2.47 -15.35
C TRP A 164 -19.04 2.96 -14.80
N ALA A 165 -19.98 3.35 -15.65
CA ALA A 165 -21.38 3.57 -15.27
C ALA A 165 -22.08 2.21 -15.18
N ASP A 166 -22.62 1.88 -14.02
CA ASP A 166 -23.48 0.73 -13.84
C ASP A 166 -24.93 1.24 -13.87
N PRO A 167 -25.71 0.97 -14.93
CA PRO A 167 -27.08 1.47 -15.05
C PRO A 167 -28.03 0.91 -13.98
N ASN A 168 -27.63 -0.19 -13.32
CA ASN A 168 -28.39 -0.80 -12.24
C ASN A 168 -27.91 -0.34 -10.84
N SER A 169 -26.94 0.56 -10.77
CA SER A 169 -26.49 1.13 -9.52
C SER A 169 -27.39 2.27 -9.07
N VAL A 170 -27.66 2.34 -7.77
CA VAL A 170 -28.39 3.48 -7.12
C VAL A 170 -27.75 4.85 -7.43
N ALA A 171 -26.50 4.83 -7.89
CA ALA A 171 -25.74 6.03 -8.25
C ALA A 171 -25.52 6.17 -9.77
N ASP A 172 -26.52 5.79 -10.57
CA ASP A 172 -26.51 5.95 -12.01
C ASP A 172 -26.27 7.42 -12.43
N GLY A 173 -25.53 7.61 -13.53
CA GLY A 173 -25.18 8.95 -14.05
C GLY A 173 -23.98 9.65 -13.40
N THR A 174 -23.33 9.08 -12.36
CA THR A 174 -22.10 9.66 -11.82
C THR A 174 -20.89 9.38 -12.69
N ARG A 175 -20.25 10.45 -13.19
CA ARG A 175 -18.97 10.35 -13.92
C ARG A 175 -17.86 9.95 -12.95
N ARG A 176 -17.24 8.79 -13.16
CA ARG A 176 -16.15 8.29 -12.33
C ARG A 176 -14.83 8.38 -13.07
N ILE A 177 -13.90 9.17 -12.56
CA ILE A 177 -12.56 9.26 -13.14
C ILE A 177 -11.71 8.05 -12.74
N TYR A 178 -10.82 7.61 -13.63
CA TYR A 178 -9.91 6.47 -13.41
C TYR A 178 -8.46 6.75 -13.81
N SER A 179 -8.21 7.88 -14.48
CA SER A 179 -6.87 8.32 -14.93
C SER A 179 -6.16 7.27 -15.79
N THR A 180 -4.85 7.16 -15.67
CA THR A 180 -3.99 6.16 -16.34
C THR A 180 -4.19 4.74 -15.82
N LEU A 181 -4.83 4.57 -14.69
CA LEU A 181 -4.97 3.26 -14.01
C LEU A 181 -6.13 2.43 -14.56
N GLY A 182 -7.02 3.02 -15.36
CA GLY A 182 -8.10 2.33 -16.04
C GLY A 182 -9.23 1.81 -15.15
N ASN A 183 -9.18 2.07 -13.83
CA ASN A 183 -10.20 1.67 -12.86
C ASN A 183 -10.32 2.70 -11.73
N PRO A 184 -11.52 3.24 -11.43
CA PRO A 184 -11.72 4.23 -10.37
C PRO A 184 -11.34 3.74 -8.98
N ASN A 185 -11.60 2.48 -8.65
CA ASN A 185 -11.23 1.92 -7.35
C ASN A 185 -9.71 1.79 -7.23
N LEU A 186 -9.02 1.46 -8.32
CA LEU A 186 -7.57 1.39 -8.36
C LEU A 186 -6.95 2.78 -8.22
N LEU A 187 -7.51 3.80 -8.89
CA LEU A 187 -7.09 5.19 -8.71
C LEU A 187 -7.18 5.61 -7.25
N ALA A 188 -8.34 5.38 -6.62
CA ALA A 188 -8.50 5.66 -5.21
C ALA A 188 -7.50 4.87 -4.33
N GLY A 189 -7.33 3.57 -4.60
CA GLY A 189 -6.40 2.72 -3.88
C GLY A 189 -4.94 3.16 -3.97
N TYR A 190 -4.53 3.71 -5.12
CA TYR A 190 -3.22 4.30 -5.32
C TYR A 190 -3.05 5.60 -4.52
N LEU A 191 -4.08 6.45 -4.49
CA LEU A 191 -4.04 7.74 -3.80
C LEU A 191 -4.07 7.61 -2.27
N VAL A 192 -4.82 6.65 -1.73
CA VAL A 192 -5.02 6.44 -0.28
C VAL A 192 -3.71 6.42 0.52
N PRO A 193 -2.68 5.63 0.20
CA PRO A 193 -1.44 5.61 0.97
C PRO A 193 -0.55 6.83 0.72
N ILE A 194 -0.72 7.53 -0.40
CA ILE A 194 0.16 8.63 -0.80
C ILE A 194 -0.24 9.95 -0.15
N LEU A 195 -1.54 10.20 0.01
CA LEU A 195 -2.04 11.48 0.54
C LEU A 195 -1.57 11.78 1.98
N PRO A 196 -1.55 10.84 2.95
CA PRO A 196 -0.93 11.12 4.24
C PRO A 196 0.57 11.40 4.13
N LEU A 197 1.28 10.77 3.19
CA LEU A 197 2.69 11.06 2.95
C LEU A 197 2.89 12.45 2.31
N ALA A 198 1.95 12.94 1.49
CA ALA A 198 1.97 14.32 1.00
C ALA A 198 1.82 15.33 2.14
N VAL A 199 0.95 15.08 3.12
CA VAL A 199 0.87 15.89 4.35
C VAL A 199 2.22 15.92 5.07
N ILE A 200 2.91 14.77 5.18
CA ILE A 200 4.23 14.71 5.78
C ILE A 200 5.26 15.52 4.98
N GLY A 201 5.23 15.44 3.65
CA GLY A 201 6.05 16.29 2.78
C GLY A 201 5.85 17.78 3.06
N LEU A 202 4.60 18.23 3.18
CA LEU A 202 4.23 19.60 3.49
C LEU A 202 4.76 20.06 4.86
N LEU A 203 4.69 19.19 5.87
CA LEU A 203 5.13 19.49 7.24
C LEU A 203 6.68 19.44 7.40
N ARG A 204 7.34 18.55 6.67
CA ARG A 204 8.77 18.25 6.84
C ARG A 204 9.68 19.08 5.92
N TRP A 205 9.27 19.29 4.68
CA TRP A 205 10.12 19.92 3.67
C TRP A 205 10.31 21.42 3.93
N GLN A 206 11.49 21.91 3.60
CA GLN A 206 11.84 23.33 3.60
C GLN A 206 11.86 23.84 2.14
N GLY A 207 11.64 25.13 1.96
CA GLY A 207 11.61 25.77 0.65
C GLY A 207 10.25 25.69 -0.05
N ILE A 208 10.06 26.60 -0.99
CA ILE A 208 8.76 26.80 -1.64
C ILE A 208 8.42 25.66 -2.61
N TRP A 209 9.37 25.21 -3.45
CA TRP A 209 9.10 24.24 -4.51
C TRP A 209 8.71 22.85 -3.97
N PRO A 210 9.43 22.25 -2.99
CA PRO A 210 8.98 21.01 -2.39
C PRO A 210 7.61 21.13 -1.71
N LYS A 211 7.35 22.25 -1.02
CA LYS A 211 6.04 22.49 -0.39
C LYS A 211 4.93 22.64 -1.41
N LEU A 212 5.16 23.32 -2.54
CA LEU A 212 4.19 23.41 -3.63
C LEU A 212 3.90 22.03 -4.23
N LEU A 213 4.91 21.20 -4.44
CA LEU A 213 4.70 19.83 -4.90
C LEU A 213 3.81 19.06 -3.92
N ALA A 214 4.09 19.10 -2.62
CA ALA A 214 3.31 18.41 -1.60
C ALA A 214 1.86 18.96 -1.52
N LEU A 215 1.68 20.27 -1.57
CA LEU A 215 0.39 20.93 -1.51
C LEU A 215 -0.46 20.61 -2.76
N SER A 216 0.13 20.72 -3.96
CA SER A 216 -0.55 20.40 -5.21
C SER A 216 -0.92 18.91 -5.28
N SER A 217 -0.02 18.02 -4.87
CA SER A 217 -0.27 16.58 -4.75
C SER A 217 -1.42 16.30 -3.78
N LEU A 218 -1.45 16.95 -2.62
CA LEU A 218 -2.52 16.79 -1.64
C LEU A 218 -3.85 17.29 -2.20
N GLY A 219 -3.91 18.52 -2.72
CA GLY A 219 -5.15 19.13 -3.21
C GLY A 219 -5.74 18.40 -4.43
N LEU A 220 -4.93 18.20 -5.48
CA LEU A 220 -5.39 17.52 -6.69
C LEU A 220 -5.59 16.01 -6.46
N GLY A 221 -4.80 15.40 -5.58
CA GLY A 221 -4.99 14.01 -5.18
C GLY A 221 -6.28 13.78 -4.38
N LEU A 222 -6.63 14.68 -3.46
CA LEU A 222 -7.91 14.66 -2.76
C LEU A 222 -9.09 14.80 -3.73
N ALA A 223 -9.02 15.77 -4.62
CA ALA A 223 -10.05 15.97 -5.66
C ALA A 223 -10.21 14.71 -6.52
N ALA A 224 -9.11 14.12 -7.00
CA ALA A 224 -9.15 12.91 -7.81
C ALA A 224 -9.69 11.70 -7.02
N ALA A 225 -9.31 11.54 -5.74
CA ALA A 225 -9.82 10.46 -4.90
C ALA A 225 -11.34 10.59 -4.65
N LEU A 226 -11.86 11.79 -4.42
CA LEU A 226 -13.28 12.03 -4.24
C LEU A 226 -14.05 11.78 -5.54
N LEU A 227 -13.56 12.29 -6.68
CA LEU A 227 -14.20 12.16 -8.00
C LEU A 227 -14.04 10.77 -8.64
N SER A 228 -13.23 9.88 -8.04
CA SER A 228 -13.25 8.45 -8.38
C SER A 228 -14.56 7.79 -7.97
N TYR A 229 -15.29 8.38 -7.02
CA TYR A 229 -16.50 7.83 -6.41
C TYR A 229 -16.31 6.38 -5.89
N SER A 230 -15.10 6.04 -5.47
CA SER A 230 -14.79 4.74 -4.85
C SER A 230 -15.18 4.74 -3.37
N ARG A 231 -16.24 4.00 -3.03
CA ARG A 231 -16.70 3.85 -1.64
C ARG A 231 -15.59 3.33 -0.72
N GLY A 232 -14.89 2.28 -1.13
CA GLY A 232 -13.75 1.75 -0.41
C GLY A 232 -12.59 2.74 -0.31
N GLY A 233 -12.34 3.50 -1.40
CA GLY A 233 -11.33 4.56 -1.41
C GLY A 233 -11.64 5.68 -0.41
N TRP A 234 -12.90 6.09 -0.27
CA TRP A 234 -13.31 7.11 0.72
C TRP A 234 -13.12 6.62 2.16
N ILE A 235 -13.49 5.35 2.44
CA ILE A 235 -13.23 4.73 3.75
C ILE A 235 -11.72 4.71 4.03
N GLY A 236 -10.91 4.23 3.06
CA GLY A 236 -9.47 4.20 3.20
C GLY A 236 -8.86 5.58 3.41
N LEU A 237 -9.32 6.60 2.67
CA LEU A 237 -8.84 7.98 2.79
C LEU A 237 -9.20 8.60 4.15
N LEU A 238 -10.43 8.39 4.61
CA LEU A 238 -10.87 8.84 5.94
C LEU A 238 -10.01 8.21 7.03
N LEU A 239 -9.75 6.91 6.94
CA LEU A 239 -8.90 6.21 7.91
C LEU A 239 -7.44 6.66 7.81
N ALA A 240 -6.91 6.89 6.60
CA ALA A 240 -5.53 7.36 6.42
C ALA A 240 -5.33 8.78 6.99
N LEU A 241 -6.11 9.74 6.53
CA LEU A 241 -5.97 11.14 6.97
C LEU A 241 -6.47 11.35 8.39
N GLY A 242 -7.55 10.66 8.78
CA GLY A 242 -8.10 10.68 10.13
C GLY A 242 -7.10 10.12 11.15
N SER A 243 -6.47 8.97 10.87
CA SER A 243 -5.45 8.41 11.76
C SER A 243 -4.20 9.30 11.83
N LEU A 244 -3.74 9.88 10.71
CA LEU A 244 -2.64 10.84 10.73
C LEU A 244 -2.99 12.06 11.58
N GLY A 245 -4.15 12.66 11.36
CA GLY A 245 -4.65 13.80 12.13
C GLY A 245 -4.74 13.47 13.63
N LEU A 246 -5.26 12.29 13.97
CA LEU A 246 -5.32 11.81 15.36
C LEU A 246 -3.92 11.63 15.97
N LEU A 247 -2.99 11.01 15.25
CA LEU A 247 -1.62 10.81 15.74
C LEU A 247 -0.91 12.16 15.99
N LEU A 248 -1.06 13.11 15.08
CA LEU A 248 -0.50 14.46 15.23
C LEU A 248 -1.19 15.22 16.38
N LEU A 249 -2.50 15.11 16.51
CA LEU A 249 -3.29 15.73 17.57
C LEU A 249 -2.93 15.16 18.94
N LEU A 250 -2.85 13.82 19.09
CA LEU A 250 -2.42 13.16 20.32
C LEU A 250 -1.00 13.56 20.73
N ARG A 251 -0.15 13.79 19.75
CA ARG A 251 1.20 14.30 20.01
C ARG A 251 1.16 15.73 20.51
N GLN A 252 0.44 16.62 19.82
CA GLN A 252 0.34 18.03 20.17
C GLN A 252 -0.33 18.22 21.53
N SER A 253 -1.36 17.43 21.81
CA SER A 253 -2.11 17.51 23.08
C SER A 253 -1.22 17.23 24.31
N ARG A 254 -0.17 16.40 24.16
CA ARG A 254 0.78 16.13 25.24
C ARG A 254 1.65 17.34 25.62
N GLN A 255 1.73 18.35 24.76
CA GLN A 255 2.46 19.59 25.00
C GLN A 255 1.59 20.67 25.66
N LEU A 256 0.28 20.43 25.73
CA LEU A 256 -0.69 21.33 26.35
C LEU A 256 -0.87 21.00 27.83
N GLY A 257 -1.40 21.96 28.59
CA GLY A 257 -1.72 21.73 30.00
C GLY A 257 -2.71 20.57 30.20
N PRO A 258 -2.82 20.00 31.42
CA PRO A 258 -3.53 18.75 31.69
C PRO A 258 -5.01 18.75 31.23
N LEU A 259 -5.66 19.90 31.31
CA LEU A 259 -7.06 20.06 30.89
C LEU A 259 -7.20 19.97 29.36
N TRP A 260 -6.47 20.81 28.63
CA TRP A 260 -6.52 20.88 27.18
C TRP A 260 -5.95 19.63 26.51
N GLY A 261 -4.94 19.01 27.12
CA GLY A 261 -4.38 17.72 26.64
C GLY A 261 -5.43 16.59 26.61
N LYS A 262 -6.39 16.62 27.55
CA LYS A 262 -7.48 15.62 27.61
C LYS A 262 -8.71 16.01 26.77
N LEU A 263 -9.06 17.30 26.69
CA LEU A 263 -10.27 17.76 26.02
C LEU A 263 -10.12 17.99 24.52
N LEU A 264 -8.96 18.42 24.06
CA LEU A 264 -8.75 18.77 22.66
C LEU A 264 -8.94 17.57 21.69
N PRO A 265 -8.41 16.37 21.94
CA PRO A 265 -8.63 15.24 21.05
C PRO A 265 -10.11 14.88 20.84
N PRO A 266 -10.93 14.66 21.88
CA PRO A 266 -12.33 14.34 21.67
C PRO A 266 -13.11 15.50 21.05
N LEU A 267 -12.80 16.76 21.38
CA LEU A 267 -13.44 17.94 20.77
C LEU A 267 -13.20 17.99 19.26
N VAL A 268 -11.95 17.85 18.82
CA VAL A 268 -11.61 17.87 17.38
C VAL A 268 -12.22 16.67 16.66
N ILE A 269 -12.19 15.47 17.25
CA ILE A 269 -12.84 14.28 16.67
C ILE A 269 -14.33 14.52 16.50
N THR A 270 -15.01 15.03 17.55
CA THR A 270 -16.44 15.33 17.48
C THR A 270 -16.74 16.37 16.40
N ALA A 271 -15.96 17.46 16.34
CA ALA A 271 -16.14 18.49 15.31
C ALA A 271 -15.98 17.93 13.88
N VAL A 272 -14.96 17.07 13.64
CA VAL A 272 -14.76 16.41 12.34
C VAL A 272 -15.92 15.46 12.02
N VAL A 273 -16.39 14.65 12.97
CA VAL A 273 -17.53 13.74 12.78
C VAL A 273 -18.80 14.53 12.44
N VAL A 274 -19.08 15.61 13.16
CA VAL A 274 -20.24 16.48 12.90
C VAL A 274 -20.12 17.11 11.50
N ALA A 275 -18.93 17.63 11.14
CA ALA A 275 -18.72 18.22 9.82
C ALA A 275 -18.94 17.20 8.68
N LEU A 276 -18.46 15.96 8.85
CA LEU A 276 -18.67 14.87 7.90
C LEU A 276 -20.15 14.48 7.80
N MET A 277 -20.87 14.41 8.93
CA MET A 277 -22.32 14.15 8.95
C MET A 277 -23.09 15.26 8.24
N LEU A 278 -22.76 16.53 8.49
CA LEU A 278 -23.40 17.66 7.80
C LEU A 278 -23.12 17.64 6.30
N ALA A 279 -21.89 17.33 5.90
CA ALA A 279 -21.53 17.17 4.48
C ALA A 279 -22.32 16.00 3.85
N ALA A 280 -22.45 14.87 4.55
CA ALA A 280 -23.22 13.71 4.10
C ALA A 280 -24.72 14.03 3.89
N ILE A 281 -25.28 14.95 4.69
CA ILE A 281 -26.69 15.36 4.57
C ILE A 281 -26.87 16.41 3.48
N LYS A 282 -25.95 17.36 3.34
CA LYS A 282 -26.09 18.55 2.49
C LYS A 282 -25.61 18.35 1.05
N VAL A 283 -24.73 17.38 0.81
CA VAL A 283 -24.11 17.13 -0.51
C VAL A 283 -24.74 15.89 -1.14
N ASP A 284 -25.66 16.10 -2.10
CA ASP A 284 -26.43 15.02 -2.71
C ASP A 284 -25.59 13.84 -3.26
N PRO A 285 -24.50 14.04 -4.03
CA PRO A 285 -23.68 12.92 -4.50
C PRO A 285 -23.08 12.11 -3.36
N LEU A 286 -22.71 12.76 -2.24
CA LEU A 286 -22.19 12.09 -1.06
C LEU A 286 -23.29 11.29 -0.35
N ARG A 287 -24.48 11.90 -0.18
CA ARG A 287 -25.65 11.25 0.42
C ARG A 287 -26.04 9.99 -0.36
N ILE A 288 -26.18 10.08 -1.69
CA ILE A 288 -26.54 8.95 -2.56
C ILE A 288 -25.52 7.82 -2.41
N ARG A 289 -24.23 8.13 -2.37
CA ARG A 289 -23.20 7.11 -2.21
C ARG A 289 -23.20 6.47 -0.83
N LEU A 290 -23.45 7.23 0.25
CA LEU A 290 -23.55 6.69 1.59
C LEU A 290 -24.79 5.81 1.75
N THR A 291 -25.94 6.22 1.22
CA THR A 291 -27.17 5.39 1.23
C THR A 291 -26.96 4.10 0.43
N SER A 292 -26.24 4.14 -0.71
CA SER A 292 -25.91 2.94 -1.48
C SER A 292 -25.01 1.96 -0.72
N MET A 293 -24.17 2.43 0.22
CA MET A 293 -23.38 1.53 1.09
C MET A 293 -24.27 0.71 2.03
N LEU A 294 -25.39 1.32 2.49
CA LEU A 294 -26.33 0.70 3.41
C LEU A 294 -27.41 -0.12 2.71
N ALA A 295 -27.54 -0.04 1.37
CA ALA A 295 -28.59 -0.71 0.62
C ALA A 295 -28.41 -2.25 0.53
N GLY A 296 -27.33 -2.81 1.05
CA GLY A 296 -27.08 -4.25 1.05
C GLY A 296 -27.19 -4.85 -0.36
N ARG A 297 -28.02 -5.89 -0.49
CA ARG A 297 -28.28 -6.56 -1.80
C ARG A 297 -29.10 -5.72 -2.79
N GLY A 298 -29.68 -4.60 -2.36
CA GLY A 298 -30.40 -3.68 -3.23
C GLY A 298 -29.49 -2.84 -4.14
N ASP A 299 -28.19 -2.75 -3.88
CA ASP A 299 -27.19 -2.16 -4.78
C ASP A 299 -26.46 -3.27 -5.53
N SER A 300 -26.41 -3.20 -6.85
CA SER A 300 -25.79 -4.21 -7.73
C SER A 300 -24.36 -4.55 -7.35
N SER A 301 -23.54 -3.52 -7.07
CA SER A 301 -22.14 -3.66 -6.69
C SER A 301 -21.96 -4.33 -5.32
N ASN A 302 -22.83 -4.03 -4.35
CA ASN A 302 -22.82 -4.71 -3.05
C ASN A 302 -23.28 -6.16 -3.18
N ASN A 303 -24.36 -6.40 -3.94
CA ASN A 303 -24.87 -7.76 -4.19
C ASN A 303 -23.81 -8.63 -4.86
N PHE A 304 -23.09 -8.08 -5.85
CA PHE A 304 -21.96 -8.77 -6.48
C PHE A 304 -20.92 -9.18 -5.44
N ARG A 305 -20.44 -8.22 -4.60
CA ARG A 305 -19.44 -8.54 -3.57
C ARG A 305 -19.91 -9.56 -2.55
N ILE A 306 -21.16 -9.48 -2.10
CA ILE A 306 -21.73 -10.43 -1.13
C ILE A 306 -21.66 -11.86 -1.69
N ASN A 307 -22.02 -12.07 -2.96
CA ASN A 307 -21.97 -13.40 -3.58
C ASN A 307 -20.53 -13.89 -3.77
N VAL A 308 -19.59 -13.00 -4.14
CA VAL A 308 -18.17 -13.33 -4.20
C VAL A 308 -17.60 -13.69 -2.83
N TRP A 309 -18.00 -12.96 -1.77
CA TRP A 309 -17.55 -13.24 -0.41
C TRP A 309 -18.07 -14.57 0.13
N LEU A 310 -19.33 -14.94 -0.19
CA LEU A 310 -19.86 -16.26 0.16
C LEU A 310 -19.05 -17.37 -0.50
N ALA A 311 -18.78 -17.28 -1.80
CA ALA A 311 -17.93 -18.24 -2.51
C ALA A 311 -16.50 -18.28 -1.91
N ALA A 312 -15.91 -17.12 -1.57
CA ALA A 312 -14.60 -17.07 -0.93
C ALA A 312 -14.60 -17.76 0.46
N LEU A 313 -15.67 -17.62 1.24
CA LEU A 313 -15.82 -18.32 2.52
C LEU A 313 -15.90 -19.84 2.33
N GLU A 314 -16.63 -20.33 1.32
CA GLU A 314 -16.66 -21.76 0.96
C GLU A 314 -15.26 -22.27 0.56
N MET A 315 -14.51 -21.50 -0.23
CA MET A 315 -13.12 -21.82 -0.57
C MET A 315 -12.22 -21.91 0.68
N ILE A 316 -12.39 -20.99 1.65
CA ILE A 316 -11.65 -21.01 2.91
C ILE A 316 -12.04 -22.22 3.74
N GLN A 317 -13.32 -22.56 3.83
CA GLN A 317 -13.81 -23.76 4.54
C GLN A 317 -13.26 -25.04 3.94
N ALA A 318 -13.14 -25.11 2.61
CA ALA A 318 -12.58 -26.27 1.93
C ALA A 318 -11.07 -26.45 2.20
N ARG A 319 -10.31 -25.35 2.39
CA ARG A 319 -8.86 -25.39 2.60
C ARG A 319 -8.37 -24.38 3.65
N PRO A 320 -8.79 -24.48 4.92
CA PRO A 320 -8.61 -23.42 5.92
C PRO A 320 -7.15 -23.20 6.34
N TRP A 321 -6.29 -24.22 6.25
CA TRP A 321 -4.93 -24.15 6.76
C TRP A 321 -3.86 -23.79 5.71
N ILE A 322 -4.11 -24.12 4.45
CA ILE A 322 -3.10 -24.03 3.39
C ILE A 322 -3.55 -23.07 2.30
N GLY A 323 -4.87 -22.95 2.07
CA GLY A 323 -5.42 -22.18 0.96
C GLY A 323 -5.22 -22.87 -0.41
N ILE A 324 -5.34 -22.10 -1.47
CA ILE A 324 -5.22 -22.55 -2.87
C ILE A 324 -3.87 -22.19 -3.51
N GLY A 325 -2.99 -21.51 -2.79
CA GLY A 325 -1.76 -20.92 -3.30
C GLY A 325 -1.91 -19.44 -3.68
N PRO A 326 -0.82 -18.65 -3.60
CA PRO A 326 -0.86 -17.20 -3.78
C PRO A 326 -1.15 -16.80 -5.23
N GLY A 327 -1.88 -15.70 -5.40
CA GLY A 327 -2.04 -14.94 -6.64
C GLY A 327 -3.28 -15.25 -7.45
N ASN A 328 -3.72 -14.22 -8.17
CA ASN A 328 -4.94 -14.24 -8.99
C ASN A 328 -5.02 -15.39 -10.00
N SER A 329 -3.87 -15.91 -10.46
CA SER A 329 -3.87 -17.05 -11.40
C SER A 329 -4.45 -18.32 -10.77
N ALA A 330 -4.14 -18.58 -9.48
CA ALA A 330 -4.71 -19.69 -8.74
C ALA A 330 -6.19 -19.43 -8.42
N PHE A 331 -6.52 -18.20 -7.99
CA PHE A 331 -7.90 -17.79 -7.72
C PHE A 331 -8.81 -18.02 -8.94
N ASN A 332 -8.41 -17.53 -10.11
CA ASN A 332 -9.21 -17.61 -11.34
C ASN A 332 -9.46 -19.06 -11.82
N LEU A 333 -8.62 -20.01 -11.43
CA LEU A 333 -8.81 -21.43 -11.77
C LEU A 333 -9.73 -22.16 -10.78
N ILE A 334 -9.74 -21.75 -9.52
CA ILE A 334 -10.46 -22.45 -8.45
C ILE A 334 -11.81 -21.78 -8.16
N TYR A 335 -11.91 -20.45 -8.22
CA TYR A 335 -13.14 -19.70 -7.93
C TYR A 335 -14.37 -20.17 -8.73
N PRO A 336 -14.26 -20.51 -10.04
CA PRO A 336 -15.41 -21.00 -10.81
C PRO A 336 -16.10 -22.23 -10.23
N LEU A 337 -15.43 -23.02 -9.38
CA LEU A 337 -16.00 -24.19 -8.71
C LEU A 337 -16.96 -23.83 -7.56
N TYR A 338 -16.89 -22.58 -7.06
CA TYR A 338 -17.64 -22.08 -5.91
C TYR A 338 -18.55 -20.90 -6.25
N GLN A 339 -18.38 -20.31 -7.46
CA GLN A 339 -19.11 -19.11 -7.85
C GLN A 339 -20.61 -19.38 -8.00
N GLN A 340 -21.41 -18.43 -7.58
CA GLN A 340 -22.83 -18.40 -7.90
C GLN A 340 -23.03 -18.04 -9.38
N PRO A 341 -24.08 -18.59 -10.07
CA PRO A 341 -24.37 -18.25 -11.46
C PRO A 341 -24.46 -16.72 -11.68
N GLY A 342 -23.74 -16.20 -12.67
CA GLY A 342 -23.73 -14.77 -13.00
C GLY A 342 -22.74 -13.92 -12.23
N TYR A 343 -21.98 -14.47 -11.26
CA TYR A 343 -21.04 -13.72 -10.42
C TYR A 343 -19.58 -14.10 -10.69
N THR A 344 -19.13 -13.93 -11.92
CA THR A 344 -17.72 -14.19 -12.30
C THR A 344 -16.82 -13.10 -11.71
N ALA A 345 -15.80 -13.48 -10.93
CA ALA A 345 -14.88 -12.55 -10.25
C ALA A 345 -13.41 -12.90 -10.52
N LEU A 346 -12.57 -11.89 -10.55
CA LEU A 346 -11.12 -12.02 -10.72
C LEU A 346 -10.35 -12.00 -9.39
N SER A 347 -11.04 -11.78 -8.28
CA SER A 347 -10.49 -11.70 -6.91
C SER A 347 -11.62 -11.73 -5.90
N ALA A 348 -11.31 -11.89 -4.60
CA ALA A 348 -12.33 -11.93 -3.54
C ALA A 348 -12.94 -10.56 -3.19
N TYR A 349 -12.53 -9.45 -3.79
CA TYR A 349 -12.94 -8.08 -3.44
C TYR A 349 -12.86 -7.77 -1.94
N SER A 350 -11.91 -8.39 -1.26
CA SER A 350 -11.54 -8.17 0.13
C SER A 350 -10.14 -8.73 0.35
N VAL A 351 -9.20 -7.90 0.77
CA VAL A 351 -7.81 -8.34 1.03
C VAL A 351 -7.77 -9.41 2.13
N PRO A 352 -8.49 -9.29 3.27
CA PRO A 352 -8.52 -10.36 4.26
C PRO A 352 -9.03 -11.70 3.71
N LEU A 353 -10.11 -11.69 2.93
CA LEU A 353 -10.64 -12.92 2.32
C LEU A 353 -9.68 -13.48 1.27
N GLU A 354 -9.09 -12.63 0.41
CA GLU A 354 -8.10 -13.04 -0.58
C GLU A 354 -6.90 -13.73 0.08
N LEU A 355 -6.35 -13.14 1.15
CA LEU A 355 -5.24 -13.73 1.90
C LEU A 355 -5.61 -15.08 2.52
N ALA A 356 -6.82 -15.19 3.08
CA ALA A 356 -7.31 -16.44 3.65
C ALA A 356 -7.56 -17.50 2.58
N VAL A 357 -8.08 -17.13 1.41
CA VAL A 357 -8.25 -18.04 0.26
C VAL A 357 -6.90 -18.50 -0.26
N GLU A 358 -5.95 -17.59 -0.45
CA GLU A 358 -4.64 -17.89 -1.05
C GLU A 358 -3.73 -18.70 -0.11
N THR A 359 -3.66 -18.35 1.17
CA THR A 359 -2.65 -18.88 2.10
C THR A 359 -3.24 -19.43 3.40
N GLY A 360 -4.55 -19.60 3.42
CA GLY A 360 -5.26 -20.09 4.60
C GLY A 360 -5.32 -19.08 5.75
N ILE A 361 -5.92 -19.49 6.85
CA ILE A 361 -5.97 -18.71 8.10
C ILE A 361 -4.57 -18.34 8.61
N PRO A 362 -3.53 -19.22 8.54
CA PRO A 362 -2.18 -18.86 8.95
C PRO A 362 -1.61 -17.66 8.19
N GLY A 363 -1.85 -17.55 6.87
CA GLY A 363 -1.39 -16.42 6.08
C GLY A 363 -2.11 -15.11 6.45
N LEU A 364 -3.42 -15.17 6.69
CA LEU A 364 -4.19 -14.04 7.20
C LEU A 364 -3.67 -13.58 8.57
N LEU A 365 -3.36 -14.51 9.49
CA LEU A 365 -2.79 -14.19 10.80
C LEU A 365 -1.40 -13.54 10.68
N ALA A 366 -0.55 -14.03 9.78
CA ALA A 366 0.76 -13.44 9.52
C ALA A 366 0.65 -12.01 8.98
N ALA A 367 -0.28 -11.76 8.04
CA ALA A 367 -0.55 -10.42 7.51
C ALA A 367 -1.13 -9.49 8.59
N THR A 368 -1.99 -10.01 9.46
CA THR A 368 -2.53 -9.27 10.61
C THR A 368 -1.42 -8.91 11.60
N GLY A 369 -0.49 -9.84 11.90
CA GLY A 369 0.69 -9.59 12.72
C GLY A 369 1.61 -8.53 12.12
N LEU A 370 1.78 -8.53 10.80
CA LEU A 370 2.50 -7.48 10.07
C LEU A 370 1.83 -6.11 10.27
N LEU A 371 0.50 -6.03 10.09
CA LEU A 371 -0.28 -4.81 10.31
C LEU A 371 -0.11 -4.28 11.73
N PHE A 372 -0.32 -5.12 12.75
CA PHE A 372 -0.13 -4.72 14.15
C PHE A 372 1.29 -4.26 14.46
N SER A 373 2.30 -4.92 13.87
CA SER A 373 3.70 -4.50 14.03
C SER A 373 3.96 -3.13 13.40
N ALA A 374 3.40 -2.87 12.22
CA ALA A 374 3.49 -1.57 11.57
C ALA A 374 2.84 -0.46 12.41
N LEU A 375 1.65 -0.70 12.95
CA LEU A 375 0.95 0.23 13.84
C LEU A 375 1.72 0.49 15.12
N ARG A 376 2.23 -0.58 15.77
CA ARG A 376 3.05 -0.45 16.98
C ARG A 376 4.29 0.40 16.75
N ILE A 377 5.00 0.20 15.62
CA ILE A 377 6.18 1.01 15.28
C ILE A 377 5.76 2.46 15.09
N GLY A 378 4.67 2.75 14.39
CA GLY A 378 4.13 4.10 14.22
C GLY A 378 3.83 4.77 15.57
N LEU A 379 3.11 4.08 16.48
CA LEU A 379 2.79 4.58 17.81
C LEU A 379 4.03 4.85 18.67
N GLN A 380 5.05 4.01 18.58
CA GLN A 380 6.32 4.23 19.30
C GLN A 380 7.02 5.53 18.87
N GLN A 381 6.78 6.02 17.65
CA GLN A 381 7.38 7.28 17.20
C GLN A 381 6.74 8.52 17.84
N LEU A 382 5.56 8.41 18.46
CA LEU A 382 4.92 9.53 19.17
C LEU A 382 5.78 10.11 20.31
N GLN A 383 6.73 9.34 20.82
CA GLN A 383 7.65 9.77 21.89
C GLN A 383 8.94 10.43 21.37
N ARG A 384 9.17 10.41 20.05
CA ARG A 384 10.37 10.98 19.43
C ARG A 384 10.18 12.45 19.06
N ASP A 385 11.27 13.13 18.67
CA ASP A 385 11.20 14.45 18.06
C ASP A 385 10.22 14.47 16.87
N LEU A 386 9.50 15.61 16.71
CA LEU A 386 8.45 15.70 15.70
C LEU A 386 8.98 15.45 14.29
N VAL A 387 10.02 16.15 13.90
CA VAL A 387 10.55 16.09 12.53
C VAL A 387 11.06 14.70 12.20
N LEU A 388 11.67 14.02 13.18
CA LEU A 388 12.18 12.66 13.03
C LEU A 388 11.07 11.61 12.96
N SER A 389 9.93 11.85 13.62
CA SER A 389 8.80 10.93 13.67
C SER A 389 7.86 11.04 12.47
N LEU A 390 7.79 12.19 11.81
CA LEU A 390 6.85 12.49 10.72
C LEU A 390 6.81 11.40 9.63
N PRO A 391 7.94 10.91 9.07
CA PRO A 391 7.90 9.87 8.05
C PRO A 391 7.17 8.60 8.51
N ALA A 392 7.44 8.16 9.73
CA ALA A 392 6.85 6.94 10.26
C ALA A 392 5.36 7.11 10.63
N LEU A 393 4.95 8.29 11.10
CA LEU A 393 3.54 8.61 11.36
C LEU A 393 2.73 8.60 10.06
N GLY A 394 3.26 9.23 8.99
CA GLY A 394 2.62 9.19 7.68
C GLY A 394 2.56 7.79 7.08
N ALA A 395 3.62 7.01 7.25
CA ALA A 395 3.67 5.63 6.79
C ALA A 395 2.68 4.71 7.55
N ALA A 396 2.54 4.90 8.87
CA ALA A 396 1.53 4.17 9.67
C ALA A 396 0.10 4.53 9.21
N ALA A 397 -0.17 5.79 8.98
CA ALA A 397 -1.44 6.27 8.44
C ALA A 397 -1.73 5.71 7.03
N ALA A 398 -0.72 5.64 6.16
CA ALA A 398 -0.83 5.01 4.85
C ALA A 398 -1.22 3.53 4.95
N VAL A 399 -0.61 2.78 5.86
CA VAL A 399 -0.92 1.36 6.10
C VAL A 399 -2.34 1.19 6.65
N ILE A 400 -2.79 2.06 7.58
CA ILE A 400 -4.16 2.06 8.10
C ILE A 400 -5.17 2.30 6.96
N GLY A 401 -4.91 3.29 6.10
CA GLY A 401 -5.77 3.60 4.97
C GLY A 401 -5.87 2.44 3.97
N LEU A 402 -4.74 1.81 3.63
CA LEU A 402 -4.71 0.62 2.77
C LEU A 402 -5.47 -0.56 3.39
N ALA A 403 -5.30 -0.80 4.69
CA ALA A 403 -6.02 -1.85 5.40
C ALA A 403 -7.54 -1.59 5.34
N GLY A 404 -7.97 -0.35 5.61
CA GLY A 404 -9.39 0.02 5.57
C GLY A 404 -10.02 -0.10 4.18
N HIS A 405 -9.33 0.37 3.13
CA HIS A 405 -9.80 0.16 1.74
C HIS A 405 -9.84 -1.33 1.40
N GLY A 406 -8.81 -2.06 1.81
CA GLY A 406 -8.64 -3.49 1.52
C GLY A 406 -9.71 -4.39 2.15
N VAL A 407 -10.45 -3.95 3.15
CA VAL A 407 -11.58 -4.73 3.69
C VAL A 407 -12.65 -4.98 2.62
N VAL A 408 -12.90 -3.99 1.75
CA VAL A 408 -14.00 -4.01 0.78
C VAL A 408 -13.55 -4.05 -0.68
N ASP A 409 -12.24 -4.16 -0.95
CA ASP A 409 -11.69 -4.32 -2.31
C ASP A 409 -10.29 -4.96 -2.26
N THR A 410 -9.88 -5.66 -3.32
CA THR A 410 -8.56 -6.32 -3.46
C THR A 410 -7.54 -5.45 -4.20
N ILE A 411 -7.58 -4.15 -3.97
CA ILE A 411 -6.70 -3.19 -4.65
C ILE A 411 -5.21 -3.42 -4.35
N PHE A 412 -4.87 -3.97 -3.18
CA PHE A 412 -3.49 -4.14 -2.73
C PHE A 412 -2.66 -5.07 -3.64
N PHE A 413 -3.29 -5.99 -4.38
CA PHE A 413 -2.57 -6.89 -5.28
C PHE A 413 -2.17 -6.27 -6.62
N ARG A 414 -2.50 -5.00 -6.84
CA ARG A 414 -2.06 -4.23 -8.02
C ARG A 414 -0.72 -3.57 -7.73
N PRO A 415 0.24 -3.62 -8.67
CA PRO A 415 1.59 -3.11 -8.44
C PRO A 415 1.61 -1.62 -8.03
N GLU A 416 0.70 -0.82 -8.58
CA GLU A 416 0.60 0.61 -8.32
C GLU A 416 0.30 0.91 -6.84
N VAL A 417 -0.57 0.11 -6.25
CA VAL A 417 -0.96 0.22 -4.83
C VAL A 417 0.07 -0.49 -3.94
N GLN A 418 0.50 -1.68 -4.35
CA GLN A 418 1.38 -2.52 -3.56
C GLN A 418 2.75 -1.88 -3.34
N ILE A 419 3.36 -1.27 -4.37
CA ILE A 419 4.68 -0.63 -4.25
C ILE A 419 4.60 0.61 -3.35
N SER A 420 3.52 1.41 -3.42
CA SER A 420 3.33 2.52 -2.47
C SER A 420 3.15 2.02 -1.02
N GLY A 421 2.47 0.90 -0.82
CA GLY A 421 2.39 0.20 0.47
C GLY A 421 3.74 -0.31 0.97
N TRP A 422 4.57 -0.89 0.07
CA TRP A 422 5.93 -1.31 0.42
C TRP A 422 6.83 -0.14 0.79
N PHE A 423 6.67 1.02 0.15
CA PHE A 423 7.38 2.24 0.56
C PHE A 423 6.99 2.66 1.99
N ALA A 424 5.72 2.61 2.35
CA ALA A 424 5.29 2.88 3.72
C ALA A 424 5.87 1.85 4.72
N LEU A 425 5.82 0.56 4.42
CA LEU A 425 6.40 -0.48 5.28
C LEU A 425 7.94 -0.37 5.39
N ALA A 426 8.64 -0.03 4.30
CA ALA A 426 10.08 0.21 4.32
C ALA A 426 10.44 1.44 5.16
N THR A 427 9.62 2.50 5.08
CA THR A 427 9.75 3.70 5.94
C THR A 427 9.61 3.34 7.41
N LEU A 428 8.60 2.54 7.79
CA LEU A 428 8.43 2.06 9.16
C LEU A 428 9.59 1.16 9.61
N GLY A 429 10.05 0.25 8.74
CA GLY A 429 11.18 -0.61 8.99
C GLY A 429 12.48 0.16 9.26
N ALA A 430 12.67 1.27 8.57
CA ALA A 430 13.83 2.16 8.70
C ALA A 430 13.60 3.35 9.67
N ALA A 431 12.49 3.38 10.39
CA ALA A 431 12.07 4.56 11.19
C ALA A 431 13.11 5.03 12.23
N ARG A 432 13.97 4.13 12.70
CA ARG A 432 15.05 4.48 13.65
C ARG A 432 16.20 5.24 13.01
N GLN A 433 16.42 5.07 11.70
CA GLN A 433 17.50 5.67 10.92
C GLN A 433 17.09 6.98 10.21
N LEU A 434 15.79 7.19 9.99
CA LEU A 434 15.27 8.41 9.37
C LEU A 434 15.43 9.59 10.33
N ARG A 435 16.41 10.46 10.01
CA ARG A 435 16.75 11.69 10.76
C ARG A 435 16.36 12.94 9.99
#